data_791b9a0861d4171ebcaa8197cf1637f5
#
_entry.id   791b9a0861d4171ebcaa8197cf1637f5
#
_cell.length_a   1.000
_cell.length_b   1.000
_cell.length_c   1.000
_cell.angle_alpha   90.00
_cell.angle_beta   90.00
_cell.angle_gamma   90.00
#
_symmetry.space_group_name_H-M   'P 1'
#
loop_
_entity.id
_entity.type
_entity.pdbx_description
1 polymer ?
#
loop_
_entity_poly.entity_id
_entity_poly.type
_entity_poly.pdbx_seq_one_letter_code
_entity_poly.pdbx_strand_id
1 'polypeptide(L)'
;MTSSGSNSDRGTLPGSAPWAAAWELLLPVADAPARARGRTLQAALREAIRSGRLARGTRLPASRELAADLGVSRGLVTEAYEQLVAEGYLLSGRGAGTWVGAVVHTTAPPPARDLAPRPPGARADFVPGTPDLSLFPRAAWAAAQRGVLAELAHHELGYPDPRGLPRLRVALAELLTRRRGVVADPERIVVVSGVAHASTLLGAVLHARGARVVGVEDPGSPEHGTLYAATGLATVALPLDDEGLAVGPLREAGVRAVVTTPAHQFPTGIAYSARRRGELLDWARTVDGLVVEDDYDGDFRYDRAPVGALQGLDPERVAYTGSVSKSLAPGLRLGWLLVPAWLAEEVVERKRTMDLGHPTIDQALFARFVERGDYDRQLRRCQRAYRERRDVLVAALAEHFPGAEVSGIAAGLHVIVALPDRYGAVEGFLERARAGGVRVRGVVEYGRVPDGRVRLVLGYAHLSPGRIREGVRLLAAVVG
;
A
#
# COMPACT_ATOMS: atom_id res chain seq x y z
N MET A 1 25.43 -79.85 -16.48
CA MET A 1 24.62 -80.33 -15.33
C MET A 1 23.77 -79.21 -14.87
N THR A 2 22.51 -79.23 -15.32
CA THR A 2 21.27 -79.30 -14.57
C THR A 2 21.05 -78.10 -13.65
N SER A 3 19.94 -77.37 -13.61
CA SER A 3 18.60 -77.57 -14.10
C SER A 3 17.86 -76.25 -13.86
N SER A 4 17.03 -75.91 -14.77
CA SER A 4 15.67 -75.41 -14.75
C SER A 4 15.07 -74.99 -13.42
N GLY A 5 14.40 -73.86 -13.45
CA GLY A 5 13.47 -73.43 -12.43
C GLY A 5 12.74 -72.14 -12.86
N SER A 6 11.73 -72.28 -13.71
CA SER A 6 10.72 -71.26 -13.96
C SER A 6 9.90 -71.02 -12.70
N ASN A 7 9.71 -69.77 -12.29
CA ASN A 7 8.49 -69.46 -11.56
C ASN A 7 7.95 -68.09 -12.01
N SER A 8 6.86 -68.18 -12.70
CA SER A 8 5.99 -67.09 -13.13
C SER A 8 5.24 -66.59 -11.88
N ASP A 9 5.65 -65.46 -11.36
CA ASP A 9 4.85 -64.76 -10.36
C ASP A 9 3.92 -63.80 -11.06
N ARG A 10 2.70 -64.28 -11.33
CA ARG A 10 1.56 -63.46 -11.74
C ARG A 10 1.11 -62.69 -10.51
N GLY A 11 1.64 -61.51 -10.34
CA GLY A 11 1.13 -60.55 -9.37
C GLY A 11 -0.36 -60.30 -9.61
N THR A 12 -1.16 -60.80 -8.72
CA THR A 12 -2.61 -60.64 -8.59
C THR A 12 -2.93 -59.16 -8.52
N LEU A 13 -3.67 -58.64 -9.53
CA LEU A 13 -4.27 -57.31 -9.50
C LEU A 13 -5.26 -57.25 -8.32
N PRO A 14 -5.23 -56.26 -7.44
CA PRO A 14 -6.25 -56.15 -6.39
C PRO A 14 -7.60 -55.85 -7.02
N GLY A 15 -8.57 -56.73 -6.72
CA GLY A 15 -9.93 -56.68 -7.26
C GLY A 15 -10.73 -55.51 -6.72
N SER A 16 -11.56 -55.04 -7.57
CA SER A 16 -12.92 -54.49 -7.45
C SER A 16 -13.44 -54.10 -6.05
N ALA A 17 -12.94 -53.07 -5.41
CA ALA A 17 -13.64 -52.50 -4.26
C ALA A 17 -13.47 -50.98 -3.94
N PRO A 18 -13.11 -50.07 -4.87
CA PRO A 18 -13.17 -48.65 -4.53
C PRO A 18 -14.48 -47.97 -4.93
N TRP A 19 -15.39 -48.64 -5.67
CA TRP A 19 -16.58 -47.99 -6.22
C TRP A 19 -17.73 -47.83 -5.23
N ALA A 20 -17.90 -48.73 -4.27
CA ALA A 20 -18.96 -48.64 -3.27
C ALA A 20 -18.84 -47.36 -2.39
N ALA A 21 -17.62 -46.91 -2.14
CA ALA A 21 -17.35 -45.66 -1.40
C ALA A 21 -17.49 -44.40 -2.29
N ALA A 22 -17.45 -44.54 -3.62
CA ALA A 22 -17.57 -43.40 -4.54
C ALA A 22 -19.02 -43.02 -4.84
N TRP A 23 -19.99 -43.93 -4.61
CA TRP A 23 -21.40 -43.69 -4.85
C TRP A 23 -21.99 -42.53 -4.06
N GLU A 24 -21.67 -42.40 -2.79
CA GLU A 24 -22.14 -41.28 -1.95
C GLU A 24 -21.71 -39.91 -2.49
N LEU A 25 -20.65 -39.89 -3.29
CA LEU A 25 -20.14 -38.68 -3.93
C LEU A 25 -20.96 -38.21 -5.12
N LEU A 26 -21.69 -39.13 -5.76
CA LEU A 26 -22.41 -38.89 -6.98
C LEU A 26 -23.92 -38.67 -6.74
N LEU A 27 -24.38 -38.89 -5.48
CA LEU A 27 -25.79 -38.63 -5.09
C LEU A 27 -26.26 -37.21 -5.45
N PRO A 28 -25.43 -36.12 -5.25
CA PRO A 28 -25.88 -34.78 -5.64
C PRO A 28 -26.19 -34.58 -7.10
N VAL A 29 -25.74 -35.48 -7.99
CA VAL A 29 -25.98 -35.39 -9.44
C VAL A 29 -27.40 -35.73 -9.78
N ALA A 30 -27.99 -36.75 -9.14
CA ALA A 30 -29.37 -37.15 -9.35
C ALA A 30 -30.37 -36.06 -8.93
N ASP A 31 -30.07 -35.35 -7.82
CA ASP A 31 -30.92 -34.31 -7.28
C ASP A 31 -30.75 -32.96 -8.00
N ALA A 32 -29.69 -32.80 -8.80
CA ALA A 32 -29.41 -31.55 -9.49
C ALA A 32 -30.43 -31.26 -10.61
N PRO A 33 -30.79 -29.98 -10.85
CA PRO A 33 -31.58 -29.58 -12.00
C PRO A 33 -30.94 -30.06 -13.29
N ALA A 34 -31.75 -30.51 -14.29
CA ALA A 34 -31.27 -31.13 -15.52
C ALA A 34 -30.12 -30.33 -16.21
N ARG A 35 -30.21 -28.99 -16.23
CA ARG A 35 -29.19 -28.11 -16.82
C ARG A 35 -27.87 -28.02 -15.99
N ALA A 36 -27.88 -28.47 -14.74
CA ALA A 36 -26.72 -28.41 -13.84
C ALA A 36 -26.02 -29.78 -13.70
N ARG A 37 -26.67 -30.90 -14.04
CA ARG A 37 -26.18 -32.27 -13.80
C ARG A 37 -24.77 -32.51 -14.32
N GLY A 38 -24.44 -32.04 -15.53
CA GLY A 38 -23.10 -32.21 -16.10
C GLY A 38 -22.02 -31.50 -15.26
N ARG A 39 -22.27 -30.26 -14.87
CA ARG A 39 -21.35 -29.51 -14.01
C ARG A 39 -21.23 -30.12 -12.61
N THR A 40 -22.35 -30.63 -12.07
CA THR A 40 -22.34 -31.28 -10.74
C THR A 40 -21.53 -32.57 -10.81
N LEU A 41 -21.65 -33.37 -11.86
CA LEU A 41 -20.86 -34.59 -12.09
C LEU A 41 -19.36 -34.26 -12.18
N GLN A 42 -18.99 -33.27 -12.98
CA GLN A 42 -17.60 -32.84 -13.11
C GLN A 42 -17.05 -32.38 -11.78
N ALA A 43 -17.79 -31.55 -11.01
CA ALA A 43 -17.38 -31.06 -9.71
C ALA A 43 -17.19 -32.18 -8.69
N ALA A 44 -18.13 -33.14 -8.64
CA ALA A 44 -18.08 -34.30 -7.74
C ALA A 44 -16.86 -35.20 -8.01
N LEU A 45 -16.61 -35.51 -9.28
CA LEU A 45 -15.45 -36.32 -9.69
C LEU A 45 -14.13 -35.57 -9.41
N ARG A 46 -14.06 -34.27 -9.70
CA ARG A 46 -12.90 -33.44 -9.43
C ARG A 46 -12.58 -33.41 -7.94
N GLU A 47 -13.59 -33.23 -7.11
CA GLU A 47 -13.44 -33.23 -5.66
C GLU A 47 -13.03 -34.63 -5.11
N ALA A 48 -13.58 -35.69 -5.66
CA ALA A 48 -13.19 -37.04 -5.28
C ALA A 48 -11.72 -37.36 -5.62
N ILE A 49 -11.23 -36.86 -6.74
CA ILE A 49 -9.82 -36.99 -7.15
C ILE A 49 -8.93 -36.12 -6.22
N ARG A 50 -9.33 -34.88 -5.99
CA ARG A 50 -8.57 -33.94 -5.15
C ARG A 50 -8.47 -34.41 -3.69
N SER A 51 -9.53 -34.93 -3.14
CA SER A 51 -9.56 -35.44 -1.77
C SER A 51 -8.89 -36.80 -1.61
N GLY A 52 -8.39 -37.40 -2.70
CA GLY A 52 -7.78 -38.73 -2.70
C GLY A 52 -8.75 -39.90 -2.58
N ARG A 53 -10.06 -39.64 -2.55
CA ARG A 53 -11.11 -40.68 -2.56
C ARG A 53 -11.08 -41.51 -3.84
N LEU A 54 -10.72 -40.89 -4.96
CA LEU A 54 -10.38 -41.56 -6.20
C LEU A 54 -8.86 -41.43 -6.41
N ALA A 55 -8.13 -42.48 -6.05
CA ALA A 55 -6.68 -42.53 -6.15
C ALA A 55 -6.23 -42.58 -7.63
N ARG A 56 -4.98 -42.18 -7.90
CA ARG A 56 -4.34 -42.33 -9.22
C ARG A 56 -4.43 -43.75 -9.75
N GLY A 57 -4.77 -43.89 -11.00
CA GLY A 57 -4.94 -45.20 -11.65
C GLY A 57 -6.29 -45.88 -11.38
N THR A 58 -7.15 -45.29 -10.52
CA THR A 58 -8.52 -45.82 -10.32
C THR A 58 -9.27 -45.77 -11.66
N ARG A 59 -9.77 -46.91 -12.10
CA ARG A 59 -10.55 -47.02 -13.34
C ARG A 59 -11.98 -46.55 -13.09
N LEU A 60 -12.45 -45.63 -13.90
CA LEU A 60 -13.84 -45.16 -13.87
C LEU A 60 -14.77 -46.11 -14.63
N PRO A 61 -16.06 -46.20 -14.28
CA PRO A 61 -17.04 -46.98 -15.06
C PRO A 61 -17.12 -46.53 -16.51
N ALA A 62 -17.55 -47.39 -17.37
CA ALA A 62 -17.89 -47.00 -18.74
C ALA A 62 -19.00 -45.93 -18.71
N SER A 63 -18.94 -44.96 -19.62
CA SER A 63 -19.92 -43.86 -19.63
C SER A 63 -21.38 -44.33 -19.72
N ARG A 64 -21.62 -45.52 -20.31
CA ARG A 64 -22.94 -46.13 -20.36
C ARG A 64 -23.40 -46.64 -18.98
N GLU A 65 -22.52 -47.27 -18.26
CA GLU A 65 -22.78 -47.79 -16.90
C GLU A 65 -23.06 -46.66 -15.93
N LEU A 66 -22.16 -45.69 -15.87
CA LEU A 66 -22.34 -44.53 -14.98
C LEU A 66 -23.59 -43.72 -15.31
N ALA A 67 -23.95 -43.59 -16.61
CA ALA A 67 -25.16 -42.91 -17.03
C ALA A 67 -26.43 -43.64 -16.56
N ALA A 68 -26.45 -45.01 -16.69
CA ALA A 68 -27.55 -45.83 -16.18
C ALA A 68 -27.71 -45.69 -14.68
N ASP A 69 -26.59 -45.78 -13.98
CA ASP A 69 -26.54 -45.70 -12.51
C ASP A 69 -27.02 -44.34 -11.95
N LEU A 70 -26.68 -43.25 -12.64
CA LEU A 70 -27.08 -41.90 -12.23
C LEU A 70 -28.40 -41.44 -12.80
N GLY A 71 -29.06 -42.24 -13.65
CA GLY A 71 -30.29 -41.82 -14.33
C GLY A 71 -30.11 -40.60 -15.24
N VAL A 72 -28.95 -40.49 -15.90
CA VAL A 72 -28.60 -39.35 -16.79
C VAL A 72 -28.32 -39.87 -18.22
N SER A 73 -28.23 -38.95 -19.19
CA SER A 73 -27.87 -39.36 -20.55
C SER A 73 -26.39 -39.77 -20.64
N ARG A 74 -26.08 -40.76 -21.48
CA ARG A 74 -24.70 -41.16 -21.78
C ARG A 74 -23.86 -39.99 -22.30
N GLY A 75 -24.45 -39.12 -23.13
CA GLY A 75 -23.77 -37.93 -23.66
C GLY A 75 -23.25 -37.02 -22.56
N LEU A 76 -24.04 -36.79 -21.51
CA LEU A 76 -23.65 -35.99 -20.35
C LEU A 76 -22.41 -36.55 -19.62
N VAL A 77 -22.37 -37.89 -19.43
CA VAL A 77 -21.22 -38.55 -18.79
C VAL A 77 -19.99 -38.50 -19.70
N THR A 78 -20.18 -38.71 -20.99
CA THR A 78 -19.10 -38.66 -22.00
C THR A 78 -18.48 -37.25 -22.01
N GLU A 79 -19.28 -36.20 -22.10
CA GLU A 79 -18.84 -34.82 -22.05
C GLU A 79 -18.11 -34.48 -20.74
N ALA A 80 -18.64 -34.98 -19.62
CA ALA A 80 -17.98 -34.77 -18.32
C ALA A 80 -16.59 -35.43 -18.24
N TYR A 81 -16.46 -36.65 -18.79
CA TYR A 81 -15.18 -37.34 -18.85
C TYR A 81 -14.20 -36.66 -19.81
N GLU A 82 -14.66 -36.27 -21.00
CA GLU A 82 -13.83 -35.52 -21.96
C GLU A 82 -13.30 -34.23 -21.38
N GLN A 83 -14.15 -33.48 -20.65
CA GLN A 83 -13.74 -32.27 -19.95
C GLN A 83 -12.67 -32.54 -18.89
N LEU A 84 -12.87 -33.57 -18.08
CA LEU A 84 -11.89 -33.95 -17.05
C LEU A 84 -10.60 -34.52 -17.63
N VAL A 85 -10.66 -35.14 -18.82
CA VAL A 85 -9.46 -35.54 -19.57
C VAL A 85 -8.74 -34.33 -20.11
N ALA A 86 -9.44 -33.34 -20.66
CA ALA A 86 -8.86 -32.09 -21.13
C ALA A 86 -8.21 -31.30 -19.96
N GLU A 87 -8.78 -31.36 -18.78
CA GLU A 87 -8.23 -30.76 -17.54
C GLU A 87 -7.08 -31.59 -16.94
N GLY A 88 -6.80 -32.81 -17.42
CA GLY A 88 -5.74 -33.68 -16.91
C GLY A 88 -6.09 -34.49 -15.66
N TYR A 89 -7.32 -34.40 -15.14
CA TYR A 89 -7.77 -35.24 -14.02
C TYR A 89 -7.93 -36.69 -14.41
N LEU A 90 -8.38 -36.93 -15.62
CA LEU A 90 -8.58 -38.27 -16.18
C LEU A 90 -7.66 -38.52 -17.37
N LEU A 91 -7.38 -39.79 -17.61
CA LEU A 91 -6.73 -40.27 -18.81
C LEU A 91 -7.69 -41.25 -19.51
N SER A 92 -7.73 -41.25 -20.83
CA SER A 92 -8.53 -42.20 -21.64
C SER A 92 -7.64 -42.88 -22.66
N GLY A 93 -7.90 -44.18 -22.94
CA GLY A 93 -7.23 -44.95 -23.96
C GLY A 93 -8.24 -45.71 -24.84
N ARG A 94 -8.00 -45.78 -26.14
CA ARG A 94 -8.86 -46.57 -27.06
C ARG A 94 -8.93 -48.03 -26.60
N GLY A 95 -10.11 -48.49 -26.22
CA GLY A 95 -10.34 -49.85 -25.70
C GLY A 95 -9.89 -50.10 -24.24
N ALA A 96 -9.13 -49.21 -23.65
CA ALA A 96 -8.62 -49.36 -22.29
C ALA A 96 -9.50 -48.70 -21.19
N GLY A 97 -10.46 -47.86 -21.61
CA GLY A 97 -11.35 -47.14 -20.68
C GLY A 97 -10.81 -45.79 -20.21
N THR A 98 -11.38 -45.29 -19.09
CA THR A 98 -11.01 -44.01 -18.46
C THR A 98 -10.54 -44.28 -17.05
N TRP A 99 -9.46 -43.61 -16.62
CA TRP A 99 -8.88 -43.74 -15.28
C TRP A 99 -8.34 -42.40 -14.77
N VAL A 100 -8.16 -42.32 -13.45
CA VAL A 100 -7.61 -41.14 -12.79
C VAL A 100 -6.13 -40.94 -13.15
N GLY A 101 -5.80 -39.82 -13.79
CA GLY A 101 -4.45 -39.48 -14.29
C GLY A 101 -3.58 -38.72 -13.31
N ALA A 102 -4.09 -37.67 -12.72
CA ALA A 102 -3.34 -36.80 -11.85
C ALA A 102 -3.56 -37.11 -10.36
N VAL A 103 -2.46 -37.09 -9.58
CA VAL A 103 -2.56 -36.87 -8.13
C VAL A 103 -2.31 -35.39 -7.89
N VAL A 104 -3.37 -34.65 -7.69
CA VAL A 104 -3.23 -33.31 -7.08
C VAL A 104 -3.14 -33.58 -5.57
N HIS A 105 -1.93 -33.52 -5.02
CA HIS A 105 -1.80 -33.38 -3.58
C HIS A 105 -2.41 -32.04 -3.21
N THR A 106 -3.65 -32.01 -2.83
CA THR A 106 -4.18 -30.91 -2.04
C THR A 106 -3.50 -31.00 -0.69
N THR A 107 -2.39 -30.31 -0.54
CA THR A 107 -2.08 -29.78 0.80
C THR A 107 -3.35 -29.05 1.21
N ALA A 108 -3.94 -29.47 2.33
CA ALA A 108 -5.08 -28.75 2.90
C ALA A 108 -4.76 -27.24 2.82
N PRO A 109 -5.71 -26.41 2.35
CA PRO A 109 -5.46 -24.97 2.32
C PRO A 109 -4.94 -24.61 3.71
N PRO A 110 -3.84 -23.84 3.81
CA PRO A 110 -3.35 -23.43 5.11
C PRO A 110 -4.56 -22.86 5.83
N PRO A 111 -4.75 -23.20 7.12
CA PRO A 111 -5.88 -22.72 7.89
C PRO A 111 -5.98 -21.24 7.61
N ALA A 112 -7.18 -20.76 7.23
CA ALA A 112 -7.39 -19.36 6.95
C ALA A 112 -6.68 -18.62 8.08
N ARG A 113 -5.64 -17.85 7.76
CA ARG A 113 -5.00 -17.03 8.76
C ARG A 113 -6.14 -16.18 9.28
N ASP A 114 -6.60 -16.50 10.50
CA ASP A 114 -7.44 -15.58 11.24
C ASP A 114 -6.68 -14.27 11.15
N LEU A 115 -7.25 -13.32 10.40
CA LEU A 115 -6.77 -11.96 10.42
C LEU A 115 -6.77 -11.63 11.88
N ALA A 116 -5.59 -11.55 12.49
CA ALA A 116 -5.42 -11.44 13.94
C ALA A 116 -6.47 -10.44 14.43
N PRO A 117 -7.30 -10.77 15.42
CA PRO A 117 -8.37 -9.90 15.85
C PRO A 117 -7.76 -8.53 16.05
N ARG A 118 -8.35 -7.53 15.41
CA ARG A 118 -7.90 -6.15 15.56
C ARG A 118 -7.84 -5.91 17.07
N PRO A 119 -6.68 -5.52 17.65
CA PRO A 119 -6.58 -5.38 19.10
C PRO A 119 -7.75 -4.52 19.56
N PRO A 120 -8.37 -4.83 20.72
CA PRO A 120 -9.53 -4.12 21.22
C PRO A 120 -9.28 -2.62 21.09
N GLY A 121 -10.22 -1.90 20.47
CA GLY A 121 -10.02 -0.54 20.03
C GLY A 121 -9.46 0.30 21.16
N ALA A 122 -8.33 0.98 20.92
CA ALA A 122 -7.74 1.88 21.91
C ALA A 122 -8.82 2.88 22.38
N ARG A 123 -8.82 3.20 23.67
CA ARG A 123 -9.70 4.23 24.24
C ARG A 123 -9.43 5.59 23.61
N ALA A 124 -8.14 5.86 23.29
CA ALA A 124 -7.72 7.01 22.52
C ALA A 124 -6.55 6.61 21.61
N ASP A 125 -6.52 7.13 20.38
CA ASP A 125 -5.48 6.83 19.39
C ASP A 125 -4.92 8.11 18.78
N PHE A 126 -3.71 8.46 19.17
CA PHE A 126 -2.98 9.64 18.66
C PHE A 126 -1.86 9.25 17.68
N VAL A 127 -1.90 8.04 17.11
CA VAL A 127 -0.90 7.63 16.12
C VAL A 127 -0.99 8.54 14.89
N PRO A 128 0.14 9.17 14.45
CA PRO A 128 0.13 10.10 13.33
C PRO A 128 -0.10 9.43 11.98
N GLY A 129 -0.38 10.23 10.97
CA GLY A 129 -0.41 9.79 9.57
C GLY A 129 -1.80 9.48 9.00
N THR A 130 -2.84 9.31 9.81
CA THR A 130 -4.21 9.07 9.34
C THR A 130 -4.99 10.38 9.21
N PRO A 131 -5.53 10.74 8.02
CA PRO A 131 -6.44 11.86 7.86
C PRO A 131 -7.85 11.53 8.37
N ASP A 132 -8.71 12.53 8.44
CA ASP A 132 -10.13 12.30 8.72
C ASP A 132 -10.90 11.78 7.51
N LEU A 133 -11.15 10.48 7.47
CA LEU A 133 -11.88 9.84 6.37
C LEU A 133 -13.38 10.22 6.34
N SER A 134 -13.92 10.81 7.43
CA SER A 134 -15.30 11.32 7.45
C SER A 134 -15.44 12.60 6.61
N LEU A 135 -14.35 13.32 6.40
CA LEU A 135 -14.31 14.50 5.53
C LEU A 135 -14.27 14.17 4.04
N PHE A 136 -14.16 12.89 3.66
CA PHE A 136 -14.16 12.51 2.25
C PHE A 136 -15.43 13.00 1.55
N PRO A 137 -15.32 13.74 0.42
CA PRO A 137 -16.45 14.45 -0.19
C PRO A 137 -17.30 13.51 -1.07
N ARG A 138 -17.97 12.52 -0.47
CA ARG A 138 -18.67 11.41 -1.16
C ARG A 138 -19.62 11.87 -2.26
N ALA A 139 -20.43 12.89 -1.99
CA ALA A 139 -21.41 13.37 -2.96
C ALA A 139 -20.75 14.01 -4.20
N ALA A 140 -19.75 14.89 -3.97
CA ALA A 140 -19.02 15.53 -5.06
C ALA A 140 -18.19 14.50 -5.86
N TRP A 141 -17.57 13.53 -5.17
CA TRP A 141 -16.81 12.45 -5.79
C TRP A 141 -17.72 11.58 -6.67
N ALA A 142 -18.87 11.14 -6.16
CA ALA A 142 -19.84 10.35 -6.92
C ALA A 142 -20.41 11.11 -8.13
N ALA A 143 -20.63 12.42 -8.00
CA ALA A 143 -21.08 13.26 -9.12
C ALA A 143 -20.01 13.39 -10.20
N ALA A 144 -18.75 13.57 -9.81
CA ALA A 144 -17.62 13.61 -10.75
C ALA A 144 -17.45 12.26 -11.46
N GLN A 145 -17.59 11.14 -10.75
CA GLN A 145 -17.47 9.79 -11.32
C GLN A 145 -18.56 9.52 -12.37
N ARG A 146 -19.82 9.86 -12.07
CA ARG A 146 -20.89 9.73 -13.07
C ARG A 146 -20.61 10.54 -14.35
N GLY A 147 -20.11 11.78 -14.18
CA GLY A 147 -19.75 12.60 -15.32
C GLY A 147 -18.60 12.04 -16.14
N VAL A 148 -17.57 11.50 -15.50
CA VAL A 148 -16.45 10.84 -16.21
C VAL A 148 -16.95 9.64 -17.00
N LEU A 149 -17.72 8.75 -16.38
CA LEU A 149 -18.22 7.53 -17.06
C LEU A 149 -19.17 7.84 -18.22
N ALA A 150 -19.86 8.97 -18.19
CA ALA A 150 -20.73 9.41 -19.28
C ALA A 150 -19.96 10.03 -20.47
N GLU A 151 -18.77 10.59 -20.24
CA GLU A 151 -18.00 11.33 -21.21
C GLU A 151 -16.78 10.58 -21.75
N LEU A 152 -16.27 9.60 -20.99
CA LEU A 152 -15.05 8.88 -21.32
C LEU A 152 -15.21 8.08 -22.63
N ALA A 153 -14.37 8.33 -23.59
CA ALA A 153 -14.41 7.63 -24.87
C ALA A 153 -13.92 6.18 -24.72
N HIS A 154 -14.46 5.28 -25.54
CA HIS A 154 -14.11 3.84 -25.43
C HIS A 154 -12.62 3.56 -25.55
N HIS A 155 -11.88 4.29 -26.39
CA HIS A 155 -10.44 4.10 -26.56
C HIS A 155 -9.63 4.49 -25.31
N GLU A 156 -10.14 5.38 -24.47
CA GLU A 156 -9.49 5.78 -23.21
C GLU A 156 -9.56 4.69 -22.14
N LEU A 157 -10.38 3.65 -22.33
CA LEU A 157 -10.43 2.45 -21.47
C LEU A 157 -9.34 1.44 -21.81
N GLY A 158 -8.53 1.67 -22.85
CA GLY A 158 -7.36 0.86 -23.19
C GLY A 158 -6.21 1.05 -22.19
N TYR A 159 -5.07 0.40 -22.48
CA TYR A 159 -3.85 0.63 -21.70
C TYR A 159 -3.43 2.10 -21.78
N PRO A 160 -3.26 2.79 -20.64
CA PRO A 160 -2.91 4.20 -20.62
C PRO A 160 -1.43 4.45 -20.94
N ASP A 161 -1.09 5.72 -21.21
CA ASP A 161 0.29 6.17 -21.14
C ASP A 161 0.88 5.84 -19.75
N PRO A 162 2.05 5.19 -19.65
CA PRO A 162 2.66 4.87 -18.35
C PRO A 162 2.87 6.09 -17.45
N ARG A 163 3.06 7.29 -18.01
CA ARG A 163 3.12 8.55 -17.25
C ARG A 163 1.79 8.90 -16.58
N GLY A 164 0.70 8.40 -17.10
CA GLY A 164 -0.66 8.71 -16.68
C GLY A 164 -1.40 9.57 -17.70
N LEU A 165 -2.69 9.77 -17.44
CA LEU A 165 -3.60 10.45 -18.32
C LEU A 165 -3.14 11.90 -18.58
N PRO A 166 -2.96 12.34 -19.84
CA PRO A 166 -2.50 13.71 -20.16
C PRO A 166 -3.33 14.81 -19.49
N ARG A 167 -4.65 14.67 -19.48
CA ARG A 167 -5.56 15.59 -18.79
C ARG A 167 -5.24 15.74 -17.30
N LEU A 168 -4.94 14.63 -16.61
CA LEU A 168 -4.56 14.69 -15.19
C LEU A 168 -3.20 15.36 -15.01
N ARG A 169 -2.23 15.03 -15.87
CA ARG A 169 -0.88 15.61 -15.77
C ARG A 169 -0.91 17.13 -15.95
N VAL A 170 -1.71 17.64 -16.89
CA VAL A 170 -1.93 19.09 -17.07
C VAL A 170 -2.60 19.71 -15.84
N ALA A 171 -3.69 19.12 -15.35
CA ALA A 171 -4.38 19.61 -14.16
C ALA A 171 -3.49 19.61 -12.91
N LEU A 172 -2.64 18.59 -12.75
CA LEU A 172 -1.63 18.52 -11.68
C LEU A 172 -0.56 19.60 -11.84
N ALA A 173 -0.05 19.84 -13.05
CA ALA A 173 0.95 20.88 -13.29
C ALA A 173 0.45 22.25 -12.85
N GLU A 174 -0.77 22.63 -13.26
CA GLU A 174 -1.41 23.86 -12.85
C GLU A 174 -1.64 23.96 -11.34
N LEU A 175 -2.14 22.87 -10.73
CA LEU A 175 -2.39 22.78 -9.30
C LEU A 175 -1.10 22.97 -8.49
N LEU A 176 -0.04 22.22 -8.83
CA LEU A 176 1.24 22.22 -8.11
C LEU A 176 1.96 23.55 -8.25
N THR A 177 1.98 24.13 -9.46
CA THR A 177 2.56 25.46 -9.68
C THR A 177 1.86 26.51 -8.83
N ARG A 178 0.53 26.54 -8.86
CA ARG A 178 -0.27 27.54 -8.13
C ARG A 178 -0.18 27.38 -6.60
N ARG A 179 -0.17 26.15 -6.11
CA ARG A 179 -0.25 25.92 -4.65
C ARG A 179 1.08 25.74 -3.98
N ARG A 180 2.06 25.17 -4.68
CA ARG A 180 3.34 24.75 -4.10
C ARG A 180 4.55 25.48 -4.70
N GLY A 181 4.33 26.30 -5.75
CA GLY A 181 5.43 26.95 -6.47
C GLY A 181 6.35 25.98 -7.22
N VAL A 182 5.85 24.79 -7.54
CA VAL A 182 6.58 23.78 -8.30
C VAL A 182 6.70 24.23 -9.75
N VAL A 183 7.87 24.08 -10.35
CA VAL A 183 8.07 24.24 -11.80
C VAL A 183 7.65 22.95 -12.48
N ALA A 184 6.36 22.86 -12.83
CA ALA A 184 5.73 21.63 -13.26
C ALA A 184 5.55 21.62 -14.80
N ASP A 185 6.27 20.70 -15.45
CA ASP A 185 6.05 20.31 -16.83
C ASP A 185 5.17 19.05 -16.84
N PRO A 186 3.98 19.04 -17.49
CA PRO A 186 3.13 17.86 -17.58
C PRO A 186 3.83 16.61 -18.13
N GLU A 187 4.83 16.78 -19.02
CA GLU A 187 5.57 15.65 -19.59
C GLU A 187 6.55 15.00 -18.61
N ARG A 188 6.86 15.69 -17.51
CA ARG A 188 7.73 15.20 -16.43
C ARG A 188 6.96 14.70 -15.22
N ILE A 189 5.62 14.78 -15.24
CA ILE A 189 4.75 14.24 -14.20
C ILE A 189 4.44 12.78 -14.50
N VAL A 190 4.65 11.92 -13.51
CA VAL A 190 4.30 10.49 -13.54
C VAL A 190 3.27 10.21 -12.45
N VAL A 191 2.09 9.74 -12.84
CA VAL A 191 1.02 9.35 -11.90
C VAL A 191 1.37 8.01 -11.27
N VAL A 192 1.27 7.93 -9.93
CA VAL A 192 1.70 6.78 -9.14
C VAL A 192 0.67 6.39 -8.07
N SER A 193 0.80 5.19 -7.51
CA SER A 193 -0.05 4.71 -6.42
C SER A 193 0.37 5.28 -5.04
N GLY A 194 0.63 6.60 -4.99
CA GLY A 194 1.11 7.31 -3.80
C GLY A 194 2.62 7.27 -3.63
N VAL A 195 3.11 7.91 -2.55
CA VAL A 195 4.54 8.12 -2.30
C VAL A 195 5.33 6.80 -2.22
N ALA A 196 4.76 5.75 -1.66
CA ALA A 196 5.43 4.45 -1.61
C ALA A 196 5.80 3.91 -3.00
N HIS A 197 4.90 4.05 -3.98
CA HIS A 197 5.19 3.67 -5.36
C HIS A 197 6.23 4.62 -5.99
N ALA A 198 6.13 5.93 -5.75
CA ALA A 198 7.14 6.90 -6.22
C ALA A 198 8.54 6.54 -5.69
N SER A 199 8.66 6.23 -4.40
CA SER A 199 9.92 5.87 -3.75
C SER A 199 10.52 4.57 -4.31
N THR A 200 9.71 3.52 -4.48
CA THR A 200 10.19 2.26 -5.06
C THR A 200 10.55 2.40 -6.53
N LEU A 201 9.81 3.20 -7.29
CA LEU A 201 10.11 3.50 -8.69
C LEU A 201 11.44 4.25 -8.82
N LEU A 202 11.61 5.34 -8.06
CA LEU A 202 12.87 6.11 -8.03
C LEU A 202 14.04 5.27 -7.53
N GLY A 203 13.85 4.50 -6.45
CA GLY A 203 14.89 3.64 -5.91
C GLY A 203 15.38 2.60 -6.93
N ALA A 204 14.45 1.99 -7.67
CA ALA A 204 14.80 1.04 -8.72
C ALA A 204 15.58 1.67 -9.89
N VAL A 205 15.22 2.90 -10.30
CA VAL A 205 15.95 3.64 -11.33
C VAL A 205 17.31 4.06 -10.83
N LEU A 206 17.43 4.61 -9.63
CA LEU A 206 18.71 4.98 -9.02
C LEU A 206 19.64 3.77 -8.88
N HIS A 207 19.11 2.63 -8.44
CA HIS A 207 19.87 1.39 -8.36
C HIS A 207 20.39 0.93 -9.73
N ALA A 208 19.54 0.98 -10.76
CA ALA A 208 19.92 0.64 -12.13
C ALA A 208 21.01 1.57 -12.69
N ARG A 209 21.01 2.85 -12.29
CA ARG A 209 22.05 3.84 -12.61
C ARG A 209 23.35 3.67 -11.79
N GLY A 210 23.43 2.66 -10.95
CA GLY A 210 24.64 2.34 -10.19
C GLY A 210 24.68 2.91 -8.77
N ALA A 211 23.63 3.61 -8.30
CA ALA A 211 23.54 3.97 -6.89
C ALA A 211 23.49 2.71 -6.01
N ARG A 212 24.11 2.77 -4.85
CA ARG A 212 24.10 1.68 -3.86
C ARG A 212 23.56 2.13 -2.52
N VAL A 213 23.57 3.43 -2.28
CA VAL A 213 23.20 4.04 -1.01
C VAL A 213 22.36 5.29 -1.26
N VAL A 214 21.36 5.53 -0.41
CA VAL A 214 20.55 6.75 -0.38
C VAL A 214 20.53 7.31 1.06
N GLY A 215 20.62 8.64 1.19
CA GLY A 215 20.48 9.32 2.47
C GLY A 215 19.01 9.45 2.87
N VAL A 216 18.71 9.29 4.16
CA VAL A 216 17.39 9.52 4.74
C VAL A 216 17.51 10.34 6.02
N GLU A 217 16.51 11.14 6.32
CA GLU A 217 16.44 11.92 7.55
C GLU A 217 16.42 11.04 8.82
N ASP A 218 17.11 11.46 9.89
CA ASP A 218 17.13 10.82 11.21
C ASP A 218 17.01 11.88 12.33
N PRO A 219 15.88 11.97 13.07
CA PRO A 219 14.68 11.14 12.92
C PRO A 219 13.92 11.40 11.61
N GLY A 220 13.30 10.36 11.05
CA GLY A 220 12.60 10.41 9.77
C GLY A 220 11.51 9.35 9.64
N SER A 221 10.87 9.29 8.48
CA SER A 221 9.88 8.24 8.17
C SER A 221 10.58 6.88 8.03
N PRO A 222 10.23 5.86 8.85
CA PRO A 222 10.77 4.50 8.70
C PRO A 222 10.44 3.87 7.34
N GLU A 223 9.34 4.29 6.73
CA GLU A 223 8.91 3.85 5.43
C GLU A 223 9.93 4.22 4.34
N HIS A 224 10.57 5.40 4.42
CA HIS A 224 11.59 5.79 3.44
C HIS A 224 12.73 4.76 3.42
N GLY A 225 13.29 4.42 4.58
CA GLY A 225 14.34 3.40 4.67
C GLY A 225 13.90 2.05 4.08
N THR A 226 12.73 1.57 4.46
CA THR A 226 12.19 0.29 4.02
C THR A 226 11.93 0.25 2.51
N LEU A 227 11.35 1.31 1.94
CA LEU A 227 10.98 1.36 0.53
C LEU A 227 12.22 1.38 -0.38
N TYR A 228 13.23 2.16 -0.04
CA TYR A 228 14.48 2.19 -0.81
C TYR A 228 15.29 0.91 -0.63
N ALA A 229 15.33 0.33 0.57
CA ALA A 229 15.98 -0.96 0.80
C ALA A 229 15.38 -2.09 -0.04
N ALA A 230 14.05 -2.09 -0.23
CA ALA A 230 13.36 -3.05 -1.09
C ALA A 230 13.79 -2.98 -2.57
N THR A 231 14.46 -1.90 -2.98
CA THR A 231 14.99 -1.74 -4.35
C THR A 231 16.48 -2.12 -4.49
N GLY A 232 17.10 -2.61 -3.42
CA GLY A 232 18.51 -2.98 -3.37
C GLY A 232 19.45 -1.84 -2.98
N LEU A 233 18.93 -0.70 -2.53
CA LEU A 233 19.71 0.43 -2.00
C LEU A 233 19.88 0.28 -0.49
N ALA A 234 21.10 0.42 0.01
CA ALA A 234 21.31 0.67 1.44
C ALA A 234 20.86 2.10 1.81
N THR A 235 20.55 2.34 3.08
CA THR A 235 20.21 3.67 3.56
C THR A 235 21.22 4.17 4.58
N VAL A 236 21.52 5.47 4.54
CA VAL A 236 22.33 6.17 5.56
C VAL A 236 21.44 7.17 6.28
N ALA A 237 21.37 7.03 7.60
CA ALA A 237 20.66 7.95 8.47
C ALA A 237 21.45 9.27 8.61
N LEU A 238 20.83 10.39 8.32
CA LEU A 238 21.44 11.71 8.31
C LEU A 238 20.79 12.60 9.37
N PRO A 239 21.57 13.17 10.28
CA PRO A 239 21.04 13.93 11.40
C PRO A 239 20.39 15.24 10.96
N LEU A 240 19.44 15.67 11.78
CA LEU A 240 18.78 16.96 11.68
C LEU A 240 19.32 17.94 12.75
N ASP A 241 19.23 19.22 12.44
CA ASP A 241 19.32 20.31 13.41
C ASP A 241 18.08 21.22 13.34
N ASP A 242 18.08 22.34 14.01
CA ASP A 242 16.92 23.26 14.07
C ASP A 242 16.54 23.89 12.71
N GLU A 243 17.40 23.77 11.69
CA GLU A 243 17.16 24.28 10.35
C GLU A 243 16.79 23.18 9.33
N GLY A 244 16.83 21.90 9.72
CA GLY A 244 16.55 20.75 8.87
C GLY A 244 17.74 19.80 8.74
N LEU A 245 17.83 19.04 7.65
CA LEU A 245 18.89 18.07 7.40
C LEU A 245 20.28 18.71 7.43
N ALA A 246 21.18 18.22 8.26
CA ALA A 246 22.53 18.71 8.38
C ALA A 246 23.37 18.36 7.13
N VAL A 247 23.80 19.38 6.37
CA VAL A 247 24.50 19.18 5.08
C VAL A 247 25.97 18.75 5.25
N GLY A 248 26.61 19.04 6.39
CA GLY A 248 27.95 18.54 6.72
C GLY A 248 28.02 17.00 6.66
N PRO A 249 27.26 16.31 7.54
CA PRO A 249 27.17 14.84 7.50
C PRO A 249 26.69 14.27 6.14
N LEU A 250 25.82 14.98 5.42
CA LEU A 250 25.40 14.59 4.09
C LEU A 250 26.58 14.55 3.10
N ARG A 251 27.48 15.54 3.15
CA ARG A 251 28.70 15.56 2.31
C ARG A 251 29.66 14.42 2.66
N GLU A 252 29.83 14.13 3.95
CA GLU A 252 30.69 13.06 4.44
C GLU A 252 30.15 11.66 4.11
N ALA A 253 28.83 11.50 4.01
CA ALA A 253 28.20 10.23 3.70
C ALA A 253 28.49 9.72 2.27
N GLY A 254 28.97 10.55 1.37
CA GLY A 254 29.32 10.17 0.01
C GLY A 254 28.15 9.69 -0.86
N VAL A 255 26.91 9.98 -0.45
CA VAL A 255 25.70 9.62 -1.21
C VAL A 255 25.45 10.61 -2.36
N ARG A 256 24.72 10.16 -3.39
CA ARG A 256 24.28 11.01 -4.52
C ARG A 256 22.77 11.21 -4.56
N ALA A 257 22.03 10.61 -3.64
CA ALA A 257 20.60 10.85 -3.50
C ALA A 257 20.24 10.96 -2.03
N VAL A 258 19.28 11.83 -1.71
CA VAL A 258 18.78 12.04 -0.35
C VAL A 258 17.28 12.25 -0.38
N VAL A 259 16.56 11.63 0.56
CA VAL A 259 15.11 11.79 0.73
C VAL A 259 14.84 12.73 1.90
N THR A 260 14.02 13.74 1.66
CA THR A 260 13.75 14.82 2.61
C THR A 260 12.29 15.23 2.61
N THR A 261 11.84 15.83 3.74
CA THR A 261 10.50 16.40 3.93
C THR A 261 10.60 17.91 4.29
N PRO A 262 11.12 18.77 3.40
CA PRO A 262 11.63 20.09 3.75
C PRO A 262 10.54 21.13 4.04
N ALA A 263 9.31 20.93 3.60
CA ALA A 263 8.20 21.82 3.89
C ALA A 263 7.67 21.67 5.32
N HIS A 264 7.68 20.43 5.84
CA HIS A 264 7.28 20.06 7.19
C HIS A 264 7.91 18.69 7.51
N GLN A 265 9.09 18.74 8.13
CA GLN A 265 9.89 17.54 8.40
C GLN A 265 9.13 16.56 9.28
N PHE A 266 9.07 15.31 8.84
CA PHE A 266 8.46 14.25 9.63
C PHE A 266 9.55 13.48 10.41
N PRO A 267 9.42 13.32 11.74
CA PRO A 267 8.27 13.70 12.56
C PRO A 267 8.41 15.07 13.25
N THR A 268 9.55 15.78 13.17
CA THR A 268 9.88 16.92 14.03
C THR A 268 9.03 18.18 13.79
N GLY A 269 8.40 18.29 12.63
CA GLY A 269 7.64 19.49 12.27
C GLY A 269 8.49 20.69 11.85
N ILE A 270 9.82 20.53 11.73
CA ILE A 270 10.74 21.58 11.30
C ILE A 270 10.48 21.90 9.82
N ALA A 271 10.30 23.18 9.51
CA ALA A 271 10.36 23.64 8.12
C ALA A 271 11.81 24.03 7.82
N TYR A 272 12.40 23.50 6.76
CA TYR A 272 13.79 23.84 6.40
C TYR A 272 13.95 25.33 6.17
N SER A 273 14.99 25.92 6.77
CA SER A 273 15.32 27.32 6.59
C SER A 273 15.73 27.61 5.14
N ALA A 274 15.61 28.88 4.71
CA ALA A 274 16.05 29.29 3.38
C ALA A 274 17.54 28.97 3.16
N ARG A 275 18.37 29.14 4.19
CA ARG A 275 19.80 28.81 4.18
C ARG A 275 19.99 27.31 3.93
N ARG A 276 19.31 26.45 4.71
CA ARG A 276 19.43 25.00 4.59
C ARG A 276 18.96 24.48 3.21
N ARG A 277 17.89 25.06 2.66
CA ARG A 277 17.42 24.76 1.31
C ARG A 277 18.49 25.09 0.27
N GLY A 278 19.14 26.26 0.38
CA GLY A 278 20.26 26.64 -0.48
C GLY A 278 21.43 25.68 -0.38
N GLU A 279 21.88 25.38 0.85
CA GLU A 279 23.00 24.45 1.11
C GLU A 279 22.74 23.04 0.55
N LEU A 280 21.50 22.55 0.63
CA LEU A 280 21.11 21.25 0.12
C LEU A 280 21.13 21.20 -1.42
N LEU A 281 20.67 22.26 -2.08
CA LEU A 281 20.74 22.38 -3.54
C LEU A 281 22.17 22.53 -4.04
N ASP A 282 23.02 23.29 -3.31
CA ASP A 282 24.43 23.44 -3.65
C ASP A 282 25.18 22.11 -3.48
N TRP A 283 24.83 21.31 -2.47
CA TRP A 283 25.31 19.94 -2.35
C TRP A 283 24.92 19.11 -3.56
N ALA A 284 23.62 19.14 -3.94
CA ALA A 284 23.12 18.34 -5.07
C ALA A 284 23.82 18.69 -6.38
N ARG A 285 24.09 19.99 -6.63
CA ARG A 285 24.85 20.45 -7.79
C ARG A 285 26.30 19.98 -7.78
N THR A 286 26.94 20.04 -6.58
CA THR A 286 28.35 19.71 -6.43
C THR A 286 28.65 18.23 -6.68
N VAL A 287 27.74 17.33 -6.22
CA VAL A 287 27.96 15.87 -6.35
C VAL A 287 27.24 15.26 -7.55
N ASP A 288 26.63 16.10 -8.39
CA ASP A 288 25.71 15.66 -9.46
C ASP A 288 24.61 14.73 -8.91
N GLY A 289 24.02 15.14 -7.78
CA GLY A 289 23.11 14.36 -6.97
C GLY A 289 21.64 14.72 -7.19
N LEU A 290 20.76 13.99 -6.51
CA LEU A 290 19.31 14.14 -6.53
C LEU A 290 18.78 14.33 -5.11
N VAL A 291 17.95 15.35 -4.91
CA VAL A 291 17.09 15.48 -3.73
C VAL A 291 15.71 14.94 -4.07
N VAL A 292 15.19 14.04 -3.25
CA VAL A 292 13.81 13.58 -3.33
C VAL A 292 13.02 14.30 -2.25
N GLU A 293 12.12 15.19 -2.68
CA GLU A 293 11.22 15.93 -1.80
C GLU A 293 9.90 15.19 -1.65
N ASP A 294 9.61 14.68 -0.44
CA ASP A 294 8.31 14.11 -0.09
C ASP A 294 7.45 15.20 0.56
N ASP A 295 6.50 15.72 -0.20
CA ASP A 295 5.56 16.77 0.23
C ASP A 295 4.22 16.17 0.67
N TYR A 296 4.26 15.40 1.76
CA TYR A 296 3.15 14.57 2.22
C TYR A 296 1.98 15.38 2.82
N ASP A 297 2.23 16.58 3.37
CA ASP A 297 1.23 17.41 4.06
C ASP A 297 1.38 18.93 3.83
N GLY A 298 2.18 19.35 2.87
CA GLY A 298 2.50 20.76 2.62
C GLY A 298 1.30 21.67 2.27
N ASP A 299 0.16 21.07 1.93
CA ASP A 299 -1.12 21.79 1.79
C ASP A 299 -1.74 22.21 3.14
N PHE A 300 -1.31 21.63 4.26
CA PHE A 300 -1.89 21.85 5.59
C PHE A 300 -1.04 22.80 6.44
N ARG A 301 -0.94 24.05 6.02
CA ARG A 301 -0.33 25.11 6.81
C ARG A 301 -1.41 26.08 7.31
N TYR A 302 -1.34 26.45 8.60
CA TYR A 302 -2.46 27.10 9.29
C TYR A 302 -2.22 28.58 9.57
N ASP A 303 -1.00 28.93 9.99
CA ASP A 303 -0.71 30.23 10.60
C ASP A 303 0.10 31.16 9.68
N ARG A 304 0.61 30.65 8.56
CA ARG A 304 1.42 31.41 7.59
C ARG A 304 1.09 30.94 6.15
N ALA A 305 1.55 31.70 5.19
CA ALA A 305 1.51 31.26 3.79
C ALA A 305 2.28 29.94 3.63
N PRO A 306 1.85 29.04 2.73
CA PRO A 306 2.58 27.81 2.43
C PRO A 306 4.04 28.11 2.07
N VAL A 307 4.97 27.31 2.60
CA VAL A 307 6.35 27.33 2.12
C VAL A 307 6.37 26.62 0.78
N GLY A 308 6.89 27.27 -0.26
CA GLY A 308 7.01 26.68 -1.59
C GLY A 308 7.84 25.39 -1.57
N ALA A 309 7.61 24.52 -2.52
CA ALA A 309 8.40 23.29 -2.68
C ALA A 309 9.88 23.63 -2.96
N LEU A 310 10.78 22.76 -2.52
CA LEU A 310 12.20 22.87 -2.84
C LEU A 310 12.44 22.73 -4.34
N GLN A 311 11.65 21.88 -5.00
CA GLN A 311 11.70 21.61 -6.44
C GLN A 311 11.59 22.89 -7.27
N GLY A 312 10.78 23.85 -6.85
CA GLY A 312 10.64 25.14 -7.55
C GLY A 312 11.92 25.97 -7.59
N LEU A 313 12.89 25.70 -6.72
CA LEU A 313 14.20 26.37 -6.69
C LEU A 313 15.23 25.72 -7.63
N ASP A 314 15.12 24.41 -7.85
CA ASP A 314 16.01 23.68 -8.76
C ASP A 314 15.32 22.41 -9.33
N PRO A 315 14.54 22.57 -10.42
CA PRO A 315 13.79 21.48 -11.02
C PRO A 315 14.67 20.39 -11.67
N GLU A 316 15.96 20.66 -11.85
CA GLU A 316 16.90 19.68 -12.42
C GLU A 316 17.63 18.85 -11.33
N ARG A 317 17.49 19.22 -10.07
CA ARG A 317 18.13 18.55 -8.94
C ARG A 317 17.14 17.98 -7.93
N VAL A 318 15.84 18.29 -8.08
CA VAL A 318 14.82 17.86 -7.14
C VAL A 318 13.73 17.04 -7.83
N ALA A 319 13.56 15.79 -7.39
CA ALA A 319 12.38 15.01 -7.69
C ALA A 319 11.33 15.28 -6.60
N TYR A 320 10.12 15.66 -6.99
CA TYR A 320 9.03 16.02 -6.08
C TYR A 320 7.95 14.96 -6.05
N THR A 321 7.53 14.54 -4.86
CA THR A 321 6.44 13.59 -4.68
C THR A 321 5.30 14.18 -3.86
N GLY A 322 4.09 13.78 -4.22
CA GLY A 322 2.89 14.14 -3.47
C GLY A 322 1.76 13.16 -3.69
N SER A 323 0.73 13.25 -2.87
CA SER A 323 -0.44 12.37 -3.00
C SER A 323 -1.72 12.96 -2.41
N VAL A 324 -2.86 12.41 -2.80
CA VAL A 324 -4.16 12.76 -2.20
C VAL A 324 -4.41 12.05 -0.86
N SER A 325 -3.44 11.29 -0.35
CA SER A 325 -3.63 10.43 0.82
C SER A 325 -4.03 11.19 2.09
N LYS A 326 -3.57 12.44 2.25
CA LYS A 326 -3.85 13.25 3.45
C LYS A 326 -4.99 14.25 3.24
N SER A 327 -5.33 14.56 1.99
CA SER A 327 -6.37 15.52 1.61
C SER A 327 -7.71 14.88 1.26
N LEU A 328 -7.68 13.66 0.75
CA LEU A 328 -8.89 12.88 0.41
C LEU A 328 -8.92 11.57 1.22
N ALA A 329 -8.23 10.55 0.74
CA ALA A 329 -8.15 9.27 1.43
C ALA A 329 -6.95 8.43 0.97
N PRO A 330 -6.23 7.74 1.88
CA PRO A 330 -5.12 6.86 1.50
C PRO A 330 -5.57 5.69 0.60
N GLY A 331 -6.84 5.25 0.75
CA GLY A 331 -7.41 4.15 -0.04
C GLY A 331 -7.59 4.44 -1.53
N LEU A 332 -7.52 5.71 -1.95
CA LEU A 332 -7.56 6.07 -3.38
C LEU A 332 -6.31 5.63 -4.12
N ARG A 333 -5.20 5.44 -3.42
CA ARG A 333 -3.91 5.06 -4.02
C ARG A 333 -3.54 5.92 -5.23
N LEU A 334 -3.65 7.25 -5.09
CA LEU A 334 -3.35 8.22 -6.14
C LEU A 334 -2.34 9.25 -5.64
N GLY A 335 -1.27 9.41 -6.40
CA GLY A 335 -0.19 10.36 -6.17
C GLY A 335 0.51 10.72 -7.46
N TRP A 336 1.56 11.50 -7.35
CA TRP A 336 2.36 11.96 -8.46
C TRP A 336 3.83 12.02 -8.09
N LEU A 337 4.65 11.88 -9.10
CA LEU A 337 6.09 12.04 -9.06
C LEU A 337 6.47 12.98 -10.20
N LEU A 338 7.06 14.11 -9.88
CA LEU A 338 7.65 15.03 -10.86
C LEU A 338 9.17 14.85 -10.81
N VAL A 339 9.78 14.52 -11.91
CA VAL A 339 11.21 14.20 -11.99
C VAL A 339 12.00 15.22 -12.82
N PRO A 340 13.31 15.37 -12.57
CA PRO A 340 14.21 16.09 -13.45
C PRO A 340 14.16 15.55 -14.89
N ALA A 341 14.38 16.43 -15.88
CA ALA A 341 14.29 16.05 -17.30
C ALA A 341 15.21 14.86 -17.65
N TRP A 342 16.42 14.85 -17.10
CA TRP A 342 17.43 13.78 -17.34
C TRP A 342 17.04 12.40 -16.78
N LEU A 343 16.01 12.32 -15.93
CA LEU A 343 15.53 11.08 -15.31
C LEU A 343 14.18 10.61 -15.86
N ALA A 344 13.48 11.47 -16.58
CA ALA A 344 12.07 11.26 -16.94
C ALA A 344 11.86 9.99 -17.79
N GLU A 345 12.67 9.77 -18.81
CA GLU A 345 12.52 8.64 -19.72
C GLU A 345 12.74 7.30 -19.01
N GLU A 346 13.76 7.21 -18.16
CA GLU A 346 14.07 5.99 -17.40
C GLU A 346 12.97 5.67 -16.36
N VAL A 347 12.42 6.70 -15.72
CA VAL A 347 11.32 6.53 -14.77
C VAL A 347 10.06 6.04 -15.49
N VAL A 348 9.74 6.60 -16.65
CA VAL A 348 8.58 6.19 -17.44
C VAL A 348 8.73 4.75 -17.93
N GLU A 349 9.89 4.38 -18.45
CA GLU A 349 10.15 3.02 -18.93
C GLU A 349 10.12 2.01 -17.77
N ARG A 350 10.70 2.38 -16.63
CA ARG A 350 10.63 1.52 -15.43
C ARG A 350 9.19 1.33 -14.97
N LYS A 351 8.40 2.41 -14.95
CA LYS A 351 6.98 2.32 -14.60
C LYS A 351 6.20 1.44 -15.58
N ARG A 352 6.45 1.59 -16.88
CA ARG A 352 5.83 0.75 -17.92
C ARG A 352 6.04 -0.74 -17.64
N THR A 353 7.24 -1.14 -17.22
CA THR A 353 7.56 -2.53 -16.89
C THR A 353 7.03 -2.98 -15.54
N MET A 354 6.69 -2.06 -14.64
CA MET A 354 6.17 -2.39 -13.31
C MET A 354 4.65 -2.60 -13.29
N ASP A 355 3.89 -1.75 -13.98
CA ASP A 355 2.42 -1.73 -13.83
C ASP A 355 1.64 -1.40 -15.12
N LEU A 356 2.31 -1.17 -16.24
CA LEU A 356 1.71 -0.78 -17.53
C LEU A 356 0.88 0.53 -17.46
N GLY A 357 0.92 1.26 -16.37
CA GLY A 357 0.19 2.50 -16.14
C GLY A 357 -0.83 2.44 -15.01
N HIS A 358 -1.32 3.59 -14.60
CA HIS A 358 -2.27 3.74 -13.49
C HIS A 358 -3.72 3.67 -13.98
N PRO A 359 -4.71 3.19 -13.17
CA PRO A 359 -6.12 3.10 -13.59
C PRO A 359 -6.67 4.39 -14.17
N THR A 360 -7.19 4.33 -15.39
CA THR A 360 -7.62 5.50 -16.17
C THR A 360 -8.81 6.23 -15.55
N ILE A 361 -9.82 5.48 -15.08
CA ILE A 361 -11.06 6.06 -14.53
C ILE A 361 -10.76 6.95 -13.32
N ASP A 362 -9.91 6.49 -12.40
CA ASP A 362 -9.56 7.25 -11.19
C ASP A 362 -8.76 8.51 -11.53
N GLN A 363 -7.91 8.42 -12.56
CA GLN A 363 -7.17 9.58 -13.07
C GLN A 363 -8.10 10.62 -13.71
N ALA A 364 -9.00 10.21 -14.59
CA ALA A 364 -9.96 11.09 -15.22
C ALA A 364 -10.89 11.76 -14.20
N LEU A 365 -11.30 10.99 -13.17
CA LEU A 365 -12.11 11.49 -12.07
C LEU A 365 -11.36 12.56 -11.27
N PHE A 366 -10.12 12.30 -10.89
CA PHE A 366 -9.35 13.27 -10.12
C PHE A 366 -9.01 14.52 -10.95
N ALA A 367 -8.69 14.37 -12.24
CA ALA A 367 -8.52 15.52 -13.14
C ALA A 367 -9.76 16.42 -13.12
N ARG A 368 -10.94 15.83 -13.34
CA ARG A 368 -12.22 16.58 -13.30
C ARG A 368 -12.47 17.22 -11.94
N PHE A 369 -12.12 16.54 -10.84
CA PHE A 369 -12.27 17.04 -9.48
C PHE A 369 -11.39 18.28 -9.22
N VAL A 370 -10.17 18.29 -9.75
CA VAL A 370 -9.24 19.44 -9.72
C VAL A 370 -9.78 20.58 -10.59
N GLU A 371 -10.10 20.33 -11.85
CA GLU A 371 -10.57 21.32 -12.83
C GLU A 371 -11.84 22.06 -12.37
N ARG A 372 -12.75 21.37 -11.70
CA ARG A 372 -13.98 21.96 -11.14
C ARG A 372 -13.76 22.75 -9.83
N GLY A 373 -12.53 22.76 -9.30
CA GLY A 373 -12.19 23.37 -8.02
C GLY A 373 -12.76 22.62 -6.80
N ASP A 374 -13.25 21.39 -6.98
CA ASP A 374 -13.74 20.54 -5.91
C ASP A 374 -12.62 20.17 -4.95
N TYR A 375 -11.41 19.93 -5.49
CA TYR A 375 -10.22 19.65 -4.69
C TYR A 375 -9.81 20.83 -3.81
N ASP A 376 -9.81 22.06 -4.33
CA ASP A 376 -9.53 23.26 -3.55
C ASP A 376 -10.57 23.48 -2.44
N ARG A 377 -11.85 23.17 -2.69
CA ARG A 377 -12.91 23.24 -1.67
C ARG A 377 -12.66 22.21 -0.57
N GLN A 378 -12.26 20.99 -0.94
CA GLN A 378 -11.93 19.94 0.00
C GLN A 378 -10.72 20.31 0.86
N LEU A 379 -9.65 20.82 0.27
CA LEU A 379 -8.47 21.26 1.02
C LEU A 379 -8.83 22.33 2.06
N ARG A 380 -9.60 23.36 1.66
CA ARG A 380 -10.05 24.38 2.62
C ARG A 380 -10.91 23.81 3.75
N ARG A 381 -11.74 22.79 3.46
CA ARG A 381 -12.53 22.09 4.48
C ARG A 381 -11.64 21.34 5.46
N CYS A 382 -10.68 20.59 4.97
CA CYS A 382 -9.71 19.87 5.80
C CYS A 382 -8.86 20.83 6.63
N GLN A 383 -8.34 21.90 6.04
CA GLN A 383 -7.54 22.91 6.75
C GLN A 383 -8.28 23.52 7.94
N ARG A 384 -9.57 23.87 7.77
CA ARG A 384 -10.38 24.41 8.88
C ARG A 384 -10.57 23.38 9.99
N ALA A 385 -10.94 22.14 9.63
CA ALA A 385 -11.15 21.09 10.61
C ALA A 385 -9.86 20.72 11.37
N TYR A 386 -8.75 20.64 10.67
CA TYR A 386 -7.47 20.26 11.29
C TYR A 386 -6.89 21.38 12.14
N ARG A 387 -7.07 22.65 11.76
CA ARG A 387 -6.72 23.80 12.59
C ARG A 387 -7.49 23.77 13.92
N GLU A 388 -8.82 23.61 13.88
CA GLU A 388 -9.65 23.48 15.08
C GLU A 388 -9.16 22.37 16.02
N ARG A 389 -8.87 21.18 15.45
CA ARG A 389 -8.39 20.03 16.21
C ARG A 389 -7.02 20.26 16.83
N ARG A 390 -6.10 20.89 16.09
CA ARG A 390 -4.81 21.31 16.63
C ARG A 390 -4.99 22.23 17.83
N ASP A 391 -5.82 23.25 17.71
CA ASP A 391 -6.03 24.22 18.76
C ASP A 391 -6.61 23.56 20.02
N VAL A 392 -7.56 22.62 19.84
CA VAL A 392 -8.10 21.82 20.94
C VAL A 392 -7.05 20.93 21.58
N LEU A 393 -6.16 20.30 20.77
CA LEU A 393 -5.08 19.46 21.29
C LEU A 393 -4.08 20.30 22.11
N VAL A 394 -3.65 21.44 21.58
CA VAL A 394 -2.70 22.34 22.27
C VAL A 394 -3.29 22.83 23.59
N ALA A 395 -4.57 23.25 23.60
CA ALA A 395 -5.23 23.69 24.83
C ALA A 395 -5.35 22.56 25.86
N ALA A 396 -5.74 21.35 25.45
CA ALA A 396 -5.84 20.21 26.36
C ALA A 396 -4.46 19.79 26.91
N LEU A 397 -3.41 19.85 26.10
CA LEU A 397 -2.04 19.58 26.55
C LEU A 397 -1.57 20.62 27.59
N ALA A 398 -1.85 21.89 27.36
CA ALA A 398 -1.51 22.96 28.34
C ALA A 398 -2.23 22.76 29.67
N GLU A 399 -3.49 22.29 29.67
CA GLU A 399 -4.28 22.00 30.87
C GLU A 399 -3.77 20.78 31.65
N HIS A 400 -3.50 19.69 30.96
CA HIS A 400 -3.22 18.39 31.59
C HIS A 400 -1.74 18.03 31.71
N PHE A 401 -0.86 18.72 30.98
CA PHE A 401 0.59 18.52 31.02
C PHE A 401 1.35 19.83 31.25
N PRO A 402 1.26 20.42 32.46
CA PRO A 402 1.94 21.69 32.75
C PRO A 402 3.44 21.57 32.49
N GLY A 403 3.99 22.55 31.76
CA GLY A 403 5.39 22.60 31.37
C GLY A 403 5.73 21.75 30.12
N ALA A 404 4.75 21.17 29.43
CA ALA A 404 4.98 20.55 28.14
C ALA A 404 5.28 21.60 27.07
N GLU A 405 6.29 21.33 26.24
CA GLU A 405 6.65 22.16 25.10
C GLU A 405 6.03 21.54 23.84
N VAL A 406 5.19 22.30 23.14
CA VAL A 406 4.54 21.83 21.91
C VAL A 406 5.15 22.52 20.70
N SER A 407 5.64 21.74 19.74
CA SER A 407 6.21 22.21 18.48
C SER A 407 5.51 21.58 17.27
N GLY A 408 5.84 22.04 16.05
CA GLY A 408 5.19 21.57 14.82
C GLY A 408 3.76 22.11 14.63
N ILE A 409 3.32 23.09 15.41
CA ILE A 409 1.93 23.58 15.42
C ILE A 409 1.54 24.40 14.19
N ALA A 410 2.50 24.87 13.42
CA ALA A 410 2.22 25.75 12.27
C ALA A 410 1.67 25.02 11.06
N ALA A 411 1.84 23.70 10.99
CA ALA A 411 1.48 22.87 9.83
C ALA A 411 1.16 21.43 10.20
N GLY A 412 0.69 20.65 9.22
CA GLY A 412 0.62 19.20 9.28
C GLY A 412 -0.59 18.61 10.01
N LEU A 413 -0.50 17.34 10.33
CA LEU A 413 -1.56 16.51 10.91
C LEU A 413 -1.17 15.99 12.31
N HIS A 414 -0.04 16.39 12.83
CA HIS A 414 0.50 15.99 14.13
C HIS A 414 1.26 17.16 14.79
N VAL A 415 1.51 17.04 16.05
CA VAL A 415 2.42 17.91 16.81
C VAL A 415 3.45 17.08 17.56
N ILE A 416 4.58 17.70 17.89
CA ILE A 416 5.55 17.14 18.81
C ILE A 416 5.31 17.73 20.19
N VAL A 417 5.34 16.87 21.19
CA VAL A 417 5.21 17.26 22.61
C VAL A 417 6.42 16.78 23.37
N ALA A 418 7.24 17.69 23.85
CA ALA A 418 8.33 17.38 24.78
C ALA A 418 7.81 17.56 26.21
N LEU A 419 7.90 16.50 27.01
CA LEU A 419 7.44 16.52 28.40
C LEU A 419 8.61 16.81 29.37
N PRO A 420 8.34 17.47 30.52
CA PRO A 420 9.32 17.62 31.57
C PRO A 420 9.84 16.27 32.12
N ASP A 421 11.05 16.30 32.69
CA ASP A 421 11.76 15.10 33.19
C ASP A 421 11.01 14.32 34.27
N ARG A 422 10.07 14.97 34.98
CA ARG A 422 9.21 14.30 35.98
C ARG A 422 8.37 13.16 35.43
N TYR A 423 8.18 13.09 34.11
CA TYR A 423 7.43 11.99 33.47
C TYR A 423 8.29 10.74 33.22
N GLY A 424 9.59 10.79 33.55
CA GLY A 424 10.53 9.69 33.49
C GLY A 424 11.04 9.37 32.08
N ALA A 425 11.50 8.14 31.87
CA ALA A 425 12.00 7.68 30.60
C ALA A 425 10.87 7.38 29.60
N VAL A 426 11.15 7.56 28.31
CA VAL A 426 10.15 7.45 27.24
C VAL A 426 9.55 6.04 27.14
N GLU A 427 10.33 4.98 27.35
CA GLU A 427 9.89 3.59 27.28
C GLU A 427 8.82 3.31 28.35
N GLY A 428 9.08 3.68 29.59
CA GLY A 428 8.13 3.50 30.70
C GLY A 428 6.87 4.35 30.52
N PHE A 429 7.00 5.55 29.92
CA PHE A 429 5.84 6.39 29.57
C PHE A 429 4.96 5.70 28.52
N LEU A 430 5.55 5.20 27.43
CA LEU A 430 4.81 4.54 26.36
C LEU A 430 4.14 3.23 26.83
N GLU A 431 4.80 2.49 27.74
CA GLU A 431 4.20 1.28 28.35
C GLU A 431 2.99 1.61 29.20
N ARG A 432 3.06 2.64 30.08
CA ARG A 432 1.90 3.08 30.87
C ARG A 432 0.76 3.57 29.98
N ALA A 433 1.06 4.38 28.97
CA ALA A 433 0.05 4.85 28.01
C ALA A 433 -0.66 3.68 27.34
N ARG A 434 0.09 2.69 26.84
CA ARG A 434 -0.46 1.49 26.19
C ARG A 434 -1.30 0.65 27.15
N ALA A 435 -0.82 0.43 28.38
CA ALA A 435 -1.56 -0.29 29.42
C ALA A 435 -2.89 0.40 29.77
N GLY A 436 -2.91 1.74 29.78
CA GLY A 436 -4.11 2.55 29.96
C GLY A 436 -5.04 2.63 28.73
N GLY A 437 -4.68 1.97 27.61
CA GLY A 437 -5.46 1.95 26.38
C GLY A 437 -5.30 3.22 25.52
N VAL A 438 -4.24 4.00 25.73
CA VAL A 438 -3.94 5.18 24.91
C VAL A 438 -2.76 4.87 23.98
N ARG A 439 -2.99 5.00 22.68
CA ARG A 439 -1.97 4.80 21.65
C ARG A 439 -1.31 6.12 21.32
N VAL A 440 -0.03 6.22 21.60
CA VAL A 440 0.85 7.32 21.23
C VAL A 440 2.14 6.77 20.63
N ARG A 441 2.91 7.60 19.95
CA ARG A 441 4.24 7.26 19.44
C ARG A 441 5.28 8.20 20.07
N GLY A 442 6.42 7.63 20.45
CA GLY A 442 7.60 8.41 20.81
C GLY A 442 8.41 8.81 19.57
N VAL A 443 9.07 9.97 19.60
CA VAL A 443 10.01 10.35 18.50
C VAL A 443 11.12 9.31 18.35
N VAL A 444 11.49 8.62 19.43
CA VAL A 444 12.48 7.53 19.44
C VAL A 444 12.14 6.38 18.49
N GLU A 445 10.86 6.18 18.15
CA GLU A 445 10.41 5.17 17.18
C GLU A 445 10.70 5.60 15.73
N TYR A 446 11.10 6.83 15.50
CA TYR A 446 11.40 7.41 14.19
C TYR A 446 12.88 7.68 13.98
N GLY A 447 13.71 7.53 15.04
CA GLY A 447 15.14 7.74 14.96
C GLY A 447 15.76 8.24 16.26
N ARG A 448 16.94 8.84 16.16
CA ARG A 448 17.75 9.24 17.29
C ARG A 448 17.17 10.46 18.02
N VAL A 449 17.07 10.36 19.34
CA VAL A 449 16.69 11.46 20.24
C VAL A 449 17.87 11.72 21.19
N PRO A 450 18.53 12.89 21.10
CA PRO A 450 19.80 13.13 21.82
C PRO A 450 19.67 13.24 23.35
N ASP A 451 18.53 13.71 23.87
CA ASP A 451 18.38 14.15 25.25
C ASP A 451 17.61 13.18 26.18
N GLY A 452 17.15 12.02 25.67
CA GLY A 452 16.44 11.02 26.49
C GLY A 452 15.08 11.47 27.06
N ARG A 453 14.64 12.71 26.80
CA ARG A 453 13.36 13.25 27.28
C ARG A 453 12.20 12.57 26.56
N VAL A 454 11.05 12.49 27.21
CA VAL A 454 9.80 12.02 26.58
C VAL A 454 9.39 13.01 25.51
N ARG A 455 9.54 12.62 24.24
CA ARG A 455 9.05 13.37 23.08
C ARG A 455 8.04 12.52 22.33
N LEU A 456 6.80 13.00 22.24
CA LEU A 456 5.67 12.29 21.61
C LEU A 456 5.34 12.92 20.28
N VAL A 457 4.93 12.08 19.33
CA VAL A 457 4.33 12.48 18.05
C VAL A 457 2.84 12.23 18.14
N LEU A 458 2.04 13.27 18.28
CA LEU A 458 0.61 13.19 18.49
C LEU A 458 -0.16 13.59 17.22
N GLY A 459 -0.71 12.60 16.52
CA GLY A 459 -1.62 12.80 15.39
C GLY A 459 -3.02 13.20 15.88
N TYR A 460 -3.59 14.22 15.28
CA TYR A 460 -4.91 14.73 15.67
C TYR A 460 -5.94 14.77 14.54
N ALA A 461 -5.50 14.64 13.32
CA ALA A 461 -6.33 14.88 12.15
C ALA A 461 -7.58 14.00 12.06
N HIS A 462 -7.53 12.77 12.53
CA HIS A 462 -8.63 11.80 12.48
C HIS A 462 -9.55 11.81 13.71
N LEU A 463 -9.22 12.59 14.74
CA LEU A 463 -9.96 12.66 15.99
C LEU A 463 -10.92 13.84 16.02
N SER A 464 -12.13 13.64 16.58
CA SER A 464 -13.02 14.77 16.86
C SER A 464 -12.50 15.61 18.06
N PRO A 465 -12.88 16.90 18.17
CA PRO A 465 -12.48 17.74 19.30
C PRO A 465 -12.79 17.12 20.68
N GLY A 466 -13.94 16.45 20.83
CA GLY A 466 -14.28 15.74 22.07
C GLY A 466 -13.36 14.57 22.36
N ARG A 467 -13.02 13.79 21.34
CA ARG A 467 -12.09 12.65 21.47
C ARG A 467 -10.66 13.09 21.78
N ILE A 468 -10.26 14.24 21.29
CA ILE A 468 -8.94 14.83 21.62
C ILE A 468 -8.88 15.18 23.10
N ARG A 469 -9.86 15.94 23.64
CA ARG A 469 -9.88 16.31 25.06
C ARG A 469 -9.91 15.08 25.97
N GLU A 470 -10.81 14.14 25.67
CA GLU A 470 -10.92 12.88 26.43
C GLU A 470 -9.63 12.07 26.37
N GLY A 471 -9.00 11.94 25.18
CA GLY A 471 -7.75 11.21 25.01
C GLY A 471 -6.58 11.80 25.76
N VAL A 472 -6.42 13.14 25.77
CA VAL A 472 -5.38 13.82 26.53
C VAL A 472 -5.60 13.67 28.03
N ARG A 473 -6.85 13.80 28.50
CA ARG A 473 -7.21 13.57 29.91
C ARG A 473 -6.89 12.14 30.35
N LEU A 474 -7.23 11.15 29.52
CA LEU A 474 -6.90 9.74 29.77
C LEU A 474 -5.39 9.51 29.82
N LEU A 475 -4.64 10.09 28.87
CA LEU A 475 -3.19 9.99 28.83
C LEU A 475 -2.59 10.54 30.13
N ALA A 476 -3.00 11.73 30.57
CA ALA A 476 -2.52 12.33 31.81
C ALA A 476 -2.83 11.45 33.03
N ALA A 477 -4.04 10.87 33.10
CA ALA A 477 -4.44 10.02 34.22
C ALA A 477 -3.67 8.69 34.34
N VAL A 478 -3.10 8.18 33.25
CA VAL A 478 -2.36 6.91 33.24
C VAL A 478 -0.84 7.07 33.35
N VAL A 479 -0.30 8.26 33.13
CA VAL A 479 1.14 8.53 33.16
C VAL A 479 1.57 9.49 34.28
N GLY A 480 0.62 10.21 34.87
CA GLY A 480 0.82 11.10 36.06
C GLY A 480 0.67 10.32 37.33
#